data_cdaff0795232e4749b6bfee41adb99fc
#
_entry.id   cdaff0795232e4749b6bfee41adb99fc
#
_cell.length_a   1.000
_cell.length_b   1.000
_cell.length_c   1.000
_cell.angle_alpha   90.00
_cell.angle_beta   90.00
_cell.angle_gamma   90.00
#
_symmetry.space_group_name_H-M   'P 1'
#
loop_
_entity.id
_entity.type
_entity.pdbx_description
1 polymer ?
#
loop_
_entity_poly.entity_id
_entity_poly.type
_entity_poly.pdbx_seq_one_letter_code
_entity_poly.pdbx_strand_id
1 'polypeptide(L)'
;MSQIITRSLVDKAMTYEVYRSLLDNLLEQGLTTGPKQSEAMLGYATINQKRMKKWDKIGKITPELQEKLLDTQKETIWLVLTEGWCGDAAQNLPFIKKMAELNPKIDLRLILRDENLKVMDAFLTDGGRSIPKLIALDKETLEVLGTWGPRPEPMQKLVIENKISKEKNYKELQEDMHLWYAKDRGITLQNEFLAILGAWNQKQQSLPVQAV
;
A
#
# COMPACT_ATOMS: atom_id res chain seq x y z
N MET A 1 17.50 20.49 -0.83
CA MET A 1 16.22 20.19 -0.16
C MET A 1 16.46 18.99 0.74
N SER A 2 16.04 19.02 2.01
CA SER A 2 16.17 17.86 2.90
C SER A 2 15.33 16.72 2.34
N GLN A 3 15.90 15.53 2.28
CA GLN A 3 15.20 14.32 1.82
C GLN A 3 14.05 14.01 2.78
N ILE A 4 12.81 13.99 2.27
CA ILE A 4 11.59 13.79 3.07
C ILE A 4 11.54 12.38 3.68
N ILE A 5 11.97 11.38 2.89
CA ILE A 5 12.12 10.01 3.36
C ILE A 5 13.59 9.81 3.74
N THR A 6 13.86 9.62 5.03
CA THR A 6 15.21 9.45 5.57
C THR A 6 15.47 7.99 5.94
N ARG A 7 16.75 7.60 6.04
CA ARG A 7 17.12 6.27 6.52
C ARG A 7 16.51 5.98 7.90
N SER A 8 16.60 6.94 8.82
CA SER A 8 16.03 6.81 10.16
C SER A 8 14.50 6.58 10.16
N LEU A 9 13.76 7.15 9.19
CA LEU A 9 12.33 6.86 9.04
C LEU A 9 12.10 5.42 8.59
N VAL A 10 12.87 4.97 7.61
CA VAL A 10 12.77 3.60 7.07
C VAL A 10 13.14 2.56 8.13
N ASP A 11 14.21 2.81 8.88
CA ASP A 11 14.68 1.88 9.92
C ASP A 11 13.69 1.72 11.08
N LYS A 12 12.87 2.76 11.34
CA LYS A 12 11.79 2.74 12.34
C LYS A 12 10.46 2.25 11.79
N ALA A 13 10.33 2.11 10.47
CA ALA A 13 9.11 1.63 9.85
C ALA A 13 8.85 0.16 10.21
N MET A 14 7.58 -0.17 10.39
CA MET A 14 7.13 -1.50 10.80
C MET A 14 7.28 -2.52 9.67
N THR A 15 7.58 -3.76 10.01
CA THR A 15 7.28 -4.89 9.12
C THR A 15 5.77 -5.12 9.07
N TYR A 16 5.32 -5.93 8.12
CA TYR A 16 3.90 -6.29 8.03
C TYR A 16 3.40 -7.00 9.31
N GLU A 17 4.20 -7.88 9.87
CA GLU A 17 3.86 -8.62 11.10
C GLU A 17 3.74 -7.70 12.31
N VAL A 18 4.66 -6.73 12.45
CA VAL A 18 4.60 -5.71 13.52
C VAL A 18 3.34 -4.85 13.35
N TYR A 19 3.03 -4.42 12.14
CA TYR A 19 1.80 -3.68 11.85
C TYR A 19 0.54 -4.50 12.21
N ARG A 20 0.49 -5.79 11.83
CA ARG A 20 -0.63 -6.67 12.17
C ARG A 20 -0.80 -6.82 13.68
N SER A 21 0.31 -7.03 14.41
CA SER A 21 0.29 -7.10 15.88
C SER A 21 -0.16 -5.79 16.53
N LEU A 22 0.25 -4.65 15.99
CA LEU A 22 -0.25 -3.33 16.43
C LEU A 22 -1.77 -3.23 16.28
N LEU A 23 -2.32 -3.64 15.12
CA LEU A 23 -3.77 -3.61 14.89
C LEU A 23 -4.52 -4.53 15.85
N ASP A 24 -4.02 -5.75 16.08
CA ASP A 24 -4.64 -6.71 16.99
C ASP A 24 -4.67 -6.15 18.43
N ASN A 25 -3.53 -5.61 18.91
CA ASN A 25 -3.42 -5.00 20.23
C ASN A 25 -4.33 -3.79 20.43
N LEU A 26 -4.44 -2.92 19.43
CA LEU A 26 -5.34 -1.76 19.49
C LEU A 26 -6.81 -2.20 19.55
N LEU A 27 -7.20 -3.18 18.75
CA LEU A 27 -8.58 -3.70 18.75
C LEU A 27 -8.96 -4.36 20.08
N GLU A 28 -8.04 -5.08 20.74
CA GLU A 28 -8.25 -5.63 22.08
C GLU A 28 -8.52 -4.54 23.14
N GLN A 29 -7.97 -3.35 22.92
CA GLN A 29 -8.19 -2.17 23.78
C GLN A 29 -9.40 -1.33 23.34
N GLY A 30 -10.15 -1.73 22.31
CA GLY A 30 -11.26 -0.95 21.76
C GLY A 30 -10.80 0.29 20.99
N LEU A 31 -9.58 0.27 20.46
CA LEU A 31 -8.94 1.38 19.73
C LEU A 31 -8.62 1.00 18.29
N THR A 32 -8.28 2.00 17.49
CA THR A 32 -7.72 1.85 16.14
C THR A 32 -6.55 2.82 15.94
N THR A 33 -5.87 2.75 14.78
CA THR A 33 -4.79 3.70 14.45
C THR A 33 -5.34 5.10 14.16
N GLY A 34 -4.45 6.09 14.26
CA GLY A 34 -4.76 7.49 14.02
C GLY A 34 -5.44 8.20 15.21
N PRO A 35 -5.54 9.54 15.15
CA PRO A 35 -6.01 10.34 16.28
C PRO A 35 -7.53 10.29 16.48
N LYS A 36 -8.28 9.93 15.44
CA LYS A 36 -9.75 9.87 15.50
C LYS A 36 -10.21 8.52 16.01
N GLN A 37 -10.64 8.50 17.27
CA GLN A 37 -11.22 7.33 17.92
C GLN A 37 -12.75 7.49 17.96
N SER A 38 -13.48 6.58 17.30
CA SER A 38 -14.95 6.51 17.32
C SER A 38 -15.42 5.10 17.06
N GLU A 39 -16.66 4.80 17.45
CA GLU A 39 -17.28 3.48 17.17
C GLU A 39 -17.24 3.11 15.69
N ALA A 40 -17.47 4.09 14.80
CA ALA A 40 -17.41 3.86 13.37
C ALA A 40 -15.99 3.47 12.90
N MET A 41 -14.95 4.17 13.39
CA MET A 41 -13.55 3.86 13.05
C MET A 41 -13.12 2.51 13.62
N LEU A 42 -13.53 2.18 14.83
CA LEU A 42 -13.30 0.87 15.44
C LEU A 42 -14.03 -0.23 14.66
N GLY A 43 -15.26 0.01 14.22
CA GLY A 43 -16.01 -0.89 13.36
C GLY A 43 -15.31 -1.18 12.04
N TYR A 44 -14.78 -0.15 11.38
CA TYR A 44 -13.99 -0.32 10.16
C TYR A 44 -12.72 -1.13 10.40
N ALA A 45 -11.96 -0.83 11.45
CA ALA A 45 -10.74 -1.56 11.79
C ALA A 45 -11.02 -3.04 12.10
N THR A 46 -12.11 -3.32 12.82
CA THR A 46 -12.55 -4.70 13.14
C THR A 46 -12.87 -5.51 11.88
N ILE A 47 -13.62 -4.91 10.93
CA ILE A 47 -13.94 -5.57 9.66
C ILE A 47 -12.67 -5.75 8.82
N ASN A 48 -11.80 -4.76 8.80
CA ASN A 48 -10.55 -4.78 8.03
C ASN A 48 -9.59 -5.86 8.52
N GLN A 49 -9.50 -6.08 9.83
CA GLN A 49 -8.72 -7.19 10.38
C GLN A 49 -9.19 -8.54 9.81
N LYS A 50 -10.51 -8.77 9.73
CA LYS A 50 -11.08 -9.99 9.13
C LYS A 50 -10.74 -10.11 7.65
N ARG A 51 -10.80 -8.98 6.90
CA ARG A 51 -10.43 -8.94 5.48
C ARG A 51 -8.96 -9.29 5.26
N MET A 52 -8.06 -8.68 6.04
CA MET A 52 -6.64 -9.00 5.97
C MET A 52 -6.37 -10.47 6.29
N LYS A 53 -6.93 -11.01 7.39
CA LYS A 53 -6.83 -12.44 7.75
C LYS A 53 -7.31 -13.36 6.60
N LYS A 54 -8.41 -12.98 5.93
CA LYS A 54 -8.89 -13.74 4.76
C LYS A 54 -7.86 -13.76 3.64
N TRP A 55 -7.36 -12.58 3.21
CA TRP A 55 -6.43 -12.51 2.10
C TRP A 55 -5.04 -13.05 2.43
N ASP A 56 -4.57 -12.92 3.67
CA ASP A 56 -3.37 -13.61 4.16
C ASP A 56 -3.47 -15.13 3.94
N LYS A 57 -4.65 -15.69 4.23
CA LYS A 57 -4.88 -17.14 4.11
C LYS A 57 -5.06 -17.62 2.67
N ILE A 58 -5.91 -16.93 1.88
CA ILE A 58 -6.36 -17.44 0.58
C ILE A 58 -5.87 -16.65 -0.64
N GLY A 59 -5.29 -15.47 -0.44
CA GLY A 59 -4.72 -14.65 -1.52
C GLY A 59 -3.56 -15.40 -2.21
N LYS A 60 -3.56 -15.36 -3.54
CA LYS A 60 -2.52 -15.99 -4.37
C LYS A 60 -1.92 -14.97 -5.30
N ILE A 61 -0.64 -15.10 -5.58
CA ILE A 61 0.06 -14.33 -6.61
C ILE A 61 0.05 -15.14 -7.90
N THR A 62 -0.23 -14.47 -9.02
CA THR A 62 -0.27 -15.11 -10.34
C THR A 62 1.12 -15.58 -10.74
N PRO A 63 1.24 -16.70 -11.47
CA PRO A 63 2.55 -17.21 -11.89
C PRO A 63 3.39 -16.19 -12.65
N GLU A 64 2.76 -15.42 -13.53
CA GLU A 64 3.41 -14.37 -14.32
C GLU A 64 4.04 -13.28 -13.43
N LEU A 65 3.31 -12.82 -12.40
CA LEU A 65 3.84 -11.84 -11.46
C LEU A 65 4.93 -12.44 -10.55
N GLN A 66 4.80 -13.72 -10.17
CA GLN A 66 5.85 -14.42 -9.41
C GLN A 66 7.16 -14.44 -10.19
N GLU A 67 7.13 -14.85 -11.45
CA GLU A 67 8.29 -14.86 -12.33
C GLU A 67 8.93 -13.46 -12.43
N LYS A 68 8.11 -12.43 -12.69
CA LYS A 68 8.58 -11.05 -12.79
C LYS A 68 9.22 -10.53 -11.51
N LEU A 69 8.67 -10.89 -10.34
CA LEU A 69 9.23 -10.49 -9.05
C LEU A 69 10.55 -11.19 -8.76
N LEU A 70 10.65 -12.50 -9.07
CA LEU A 70 11.89 -13.28 -8.89
C LEU A 70 13.03 -12.77 -9.78
N ASP A 71 12.70 -12.26 -10.97
CA ASP A 71 13.67 -11.64 -11.89
C ASP A 71 14.18 -10.27 -11.43
N THR A 72 13.55 -9.65 -10.45
CA THR A 72 13.96 -8.34 -9.94
C THR A 72 15.31 -8.43 -9.23
N GLN A 73 16.33 -7.80 -9.81
CA GLN A 73 17.70 -7.82 -9.28
C GLN A 73 18.00 -6.66 -8.35
N LYS A 74 17.22 -5.59 -8.44
CA LYS A 74 17.40 -4.36 -7.67
C LYS A 74 16.93 -4.54 -6.23
N GLU A 75 17.76 -4.17 -5.27
CA GLU A 75 17.32 -4.06 -3.89
C GLU A 75 16.44 -2.81 -3.69
N THR A 76 15.22 -3.01 -3.23
CA THR A 76 14.21 -1.96 -3.08
C THR A 76 13.57 -1.99 -1.71
N ILE A 77 13.08 -0.83 -1.27
CA ILE A 77 12.19 -0.71 -0.12
C ILE A 77 10.82 -0.32 -0.65
N TRP A 78 9.81 -1.09 -0.30
CA TRP A 78 8.43 -0.73 -0.54
C TRP A 78 7.85 -0.11 0.73
N LEU A 79 7.95 1.21 0.84
CA LEU A 79 7.42 1.97 1.97
C LEU A 79 5.94 2.27 1.74
N VAL A 80 5.07 1.83 2.66
CA VAL A 80 3.62 2.00 2.52
C VAL A 80 3.05 2.84 3.66
N LEU A 81 2.41 3.96 3.29
CA LEU A 81 1.57 4.72 4.21
C LEU A 81 0.20 4.04 4.30
N THR A 82 -0.25 3.78 5.53
CA THR A 82 -1.48 3.03 5.78
C THR A 82 -2.14 3.43 7.11
N GLU A 83 -3.36 2.91 7.34
CA GLU A 83 -4.08 2.97 8.62
C GLU A 83 -4.98 1.75 8.78
N GLY A 84 -5.21 1.30 10.03
CA GLY A 84 -6.02 0.12 10.32
C GLY A 84 -7.49 0.24 9.91
N TRP A 85 -8.04 1.44 9.95
CA TRP A 85 -9.41 1.73 9.53
C TRP A 85 -9.58 1.83 7.99
N CYS A 86 -8.49 1.80 7.21
CA CYS A 86 -8.55 1.94 5.76
C CYS A 86 -8.98 0.63 5.07
N GLY A 87 -10.15 0.66 4.41
CA GLY A 87 -10.70 -0.49 3.69
C GLY A 87 -9.85 -0.90 2.49
N ASP A 88 -9.34 0.04 1.70
CA ASP A 88 -8.46 -0.24 0.57
C ASP A 88 -7.14 -0.87 1.02
N ALA A 89 -6.57 -0.40 2.13
CA ALA A 89 -5.38 -1.01 2.73
C ALA A 89 -5.62 -2.48 3.10
N ALA A 90 -6.76 -2.77 3.74
CA ALA A 90 -7.11 -4.13 4.15
C ALA A 90 -7.30 -5.10 2.97
N GLN A 91 -7.67 -4.58 1.79
CA GLN A 91 -7.85 -5.39 0.59
C GLN A 91 -6.54 -5.60 -0.20
N ASN A 92 -5.60 -4.66 -0.14
CA ASN A 92 -4.42 -4.66 -1.00
C ASN A 92 -3.12 -5.07 -0.27
N LEU A 93 -2.93 -4.65 1.00
CA LEU A 93 -1.69 -4.93 1.74
C LEU A 93 -1.33 -6.41 1.84
N PRO A 94 -2.26 -7.36 2.06
CA PRO A 94 -1.93 -8.78 2.11
C PRO A 94 -1.32 -9.31 0.80
N PHE A 95 -1.76 -8.80 -0.34
CA PHE A 95 -1.17 -9.15 -1.64
C PHE A 95 0.20 -8.49 -1.83
N ILE A 96 0.34 -7.21 -1.46
CA ILE A 96 1.63 -6.50 -1.52
C ILE A 96 2.68 -7.21 -0.64
N LYS A 97 2.29 -7.67 0.55
CA LYS A 97 3.14 -8.47 1.42
C LYS A 97 3.57 -9.77 0.75
N LYS A 98 2.63 -10.51 0.17
CA LYS A 98 2.95 -11.76 -0.55
C LYS A 98 3.87 -11.54 -1.75
N MET A 99 3.71 -10.42 -2.47
CA MET A 99 4.62 -10.04 -3.56
C MET A 99 6.03 -9.79 -3.03
N ALA A 100 6.17 -9.01 -1.96
CA ALA A 100 7.47 -8.70 -1.37
C ALA A 100 8.18 -9.95 -0.83
N GLU A 101 7.46 -10.89 -0.25
CA GLU A 101 8.03 -12.16 0.28
C GLU A 101 8.62 -13.08 -0.80
N LEU A 102 8.21 -12.94 -2.06
CA LEU A 102 8.75 -13.75 -3.16
C LEU A 102 10.20 -13.39 -3.49
N ASN A 103 10.66 -12.18 -3.17
CA ASN A 103 12.03 -11.77 -3.46
C ASN A 103 12.66 -11.06 -2.26
N PRO A 104 13.72 -11.63 -1.66
CA PRO A 104 14.39 -11.03 -0.48
C PRO A 104 15.05 -9.68 -0.75
N LYS A 105 15.13 -9.26 -2.02
CA LYS A 105 15.59 -7.92 -2.41
C LYS A 105 14.52 -6.84 -2.24
N ILE A 106 13.28 -7.21 -1.92
CA ILE A 106 12.17 -6.30 -1.69
C ILE A 106 11.89 -6.23 -0.18
N ASP A 107 12.23 -5.13 0.45
CA ASP A 107 11.97 -4.89 1.88
C ASP A 107 10.67 -4.09 2.06
N LEU A 108 9.61 -4.76 2.51
CA LEU A 108 8.32 -4.11 2.77
C LEU A 108 8.31 -3.45 4.15
N ARG A 109 8.05 -2.15 4.16
CA ARG A 109 7.97 -1.32 5.36
C ARG A 109 6.67 -0.52 5.40
N LEU A 110 6.06 -0.43 6.57
CA LEU A 110 4.79 0.26 6.78
C LEU A 110 4.95 1.39 7.80
N ILE A 111 4.32 2.52 7.51
CA ILE A 111 4.21 3.67 8.43
C ILE A 111 2.77 4.14 8.50
N LEU A 112 2.36 4.65 9.66
CA LEU A 112 1.02 5.21 9.83
C LEU A 112 0.96 6.60 9.17
N ARG A 113 -0.06 6.81 8.33
CA ARG A 113 -0.25 8.08 7.59
C ARG A 113 -0.36 9.28 8.52
N ASP A 114 -1.16 9.15 9.58
CA ASP A 114 -1.48 10.27 10.45
C ASP A 114 -0.30 10.69 11.34
N GLU A 115 0.67 9.79 11.54
CA GLU A 115 1.95 10.08 12.19
C GLU A 115 3.01 10.62 11.22
N ASN A 116 2.81 10.47 9.91
CA ASN A 116 3.79 10.79 8.87
C ASN A 116 3.23 11.74 7.80
N LEU A 117 2.50 12.78 8.21
CA LEU A 117 1.82 13.70 7.29
C LEU A 117 2.76 14.42 6.33
N LYS A 118 4.00 14.74 6.74
CA LYS A 118 4.99 15.34 5.83
C LYS A 118 5.34 14.44 4.66
N VAL A 119 5.44 13.13 4.91
CA VAL A 119 5.66 12.14 3.84
C VAL A 119 4.41 12.05 2.98
N MET A 120 3.23 11.93 3.60
CA MET A 120 1.97 11.83 2.86
C MET A 120 1.74 13.03 1.93
N ASP A 121 2.05 14.23 2.39
CA ASP A 121 1.85 15.47 1.61
C ASP A 121 2.77 15.59 0.39
N ALA A 122 3.88 14.86 0.37
CA ALA A 122 4.76 14.75 -0.79
C ALA A 122 4.27 13.74 -1.84
N PHE A 123 3.29 12.88 -1.50
CA PHE A 123 2.81 11.80 -2.36
C PHE A 123 1.28 11.74 -2.47
N LEU A 124 0.64 12.89 -2.55
CA LEU A 124 -0.80 13.00 -2.70
C LEU A 124 -1.31 12.27 -3.96
N THR A 125 -2.55 11.80 -3.91
CA THR A 125 -3.27 11.29 -5.08
C THR A 125 -4.47 12.21 -5.33
N ASP A 126 -4.51 12.84 -6.50
CA ASP A 126 -5.54 13.82 -6.87
C ASP A 126 -5.74 14.91 -5.78
N GLY A 127 -4.63 15.39 -5.20
CA GLY A 127 -4.60 16.37 -4.12
C GLY A 127 -5.05 15.86 -2.75
N GLY A 128 -5.34 14.57 -2.62
CA GLY A 128 -5.82 13.94 -1.39
C GLY A 128 -4.77 13.06 -0.70
N ARG A 129 -4.84 13.00 0.64
CA ARG A 129 -4.06 12.11 1.50
C ARG A 129 -4.60 10.67 1.47
N SER A 130 -4.78 10.13 0.28
CA SER A 130 -5.38 8.81 0.07
C SER A 130 -4.41 7.68 0.37
N ILE A 131 -4.89 6.63 1.01
CA ILE A 131 -4.12 5.43 1.42
C ILE A 131 -4.86 4.13 1.05
N PRO A 132 -4.11 3.01 0.90
CA PRO A 132 -2.66 2.87 1.05
C PRO A 132 -1.89 3.63 -0.03
N LYS A 133 -0.71 4.17 0.29
CA LYS A 133 0.20 4.75 -0.68
C LYS A 133 1.54 4.05 -0.58
N LEU A 134 1.88 3.27 -1.59
CA LEU A 134 3.18 2.61 -1.72
C LEU A 134 4.14 3.55 -2.44
N ILE A 135 5.34 3.68 -1.89
CA ILE A 135 6.48 4.41 -2.45
C ILE A 135 7.61 3.40 -2.59
N ALA A 136 7.94 3.04 -3.82
CA ALA A 136 9.09 2.19 -4.10
C ALA A 136 10.35 3.05 -4.09
N LEU A 137 11.32 2.64 -3.29
CA LEU A 137 12.59 3.32 -3.09
C LEU A 137 13.74 2.41 -3.50
N ASP A 138 14.79 2.99 -4.05
CA ASP A 138 16.09 2.35 -4.08
C ASP A 138 16.59 2.14 -2.66
N LYS A 139 17.04 0.93 -2.33
CA LYS A 139 17.42 0.59 -0.95
C LYS A 139 18.65 1.33 -0.46
N GLU A 140 19.58 1.65 -1.34
CA GLU A 140 20.84 2.31 -0.98
C GLU A 140 20.67 3.83 -0.93
N THR A 141 20.12 4.43 -1.98
CA THR A 141 20.04 5.88 -2.15
C THR A 141 18.78 6.51 -1.58
N LEU A 142 17.74 5.74 -1.36
CA LEU A 142 16.36 6.16 -1.04
C LEU A 142 15.72 7.04 -2.13
N GLU A 143 16.23 6.99 -3.35
CA GLU A 143 15.58 7.62 -4.49
C GLU A 143 14.24 6.95 -4.80
N VAL A 144 13.24 7.77 -5.15
CA VAL A 144 11.91 7.28 -5.49
C VAL A 144 11.91 6.67 -6.88
N LEU A 145 11.66 5.39 -6.97
CA LEU A 145 11.53 4.61 -8.21
C LEU A 145 10.15 4.77 -8.82
N GLY A 146 9.13 4.82 -7.98
CA GLY A 146 7.76 5.01 -8.38
C GLY A 146 6.80 4.90 -7.20
N THR A 147 5.50 5.00 -7.49
CA THR A 147 4.44 4.89 -6.47
C THR A 147 3.28 4.06 -6.98
N TRP A 148 2.50 3.51 -6.05
CA TRP A 148 1.23 2.86 -6.33
C TRP A 148 0.18 3.22 -5.28
N GLY A 149 -1.09 3.21 -5.65
CA GLY A 149 -2.23 3.40 -4.76
C GLY A 149 -2.95 4.75 -4.95
N PRO A 150 -4.10 4.91 -4.28
CA PRO A 150 -4.56 4.16 -3.10
C PRO A 150 -5.27 2.83 -3.40
N ARG A 151 -5.68 2.58 -4.64
CA ARG A 151 -6.45 1.41 -5.06
C ARG A 151 -6.23 1.14 -6.55
N PRO A 152 -6.61 -0.05 -7.06
CA PRO A 152 -6.56 -0.34 -8.49
C PRO A 152 -7.35 0.69 -9.32
N GLU A 153 -6.86 0.99 -10.52
CA GLU A 153 -7.39 2.05 -11.38
C GLU A 153 -8.90 1.97 -11.64
N PRO A 154 -9.51 0.81 -11.95
CA PRO A 154 -10.96 0.74 -12.16
C PRO A 154 -11.75 1.17 -10.92
N MET A 155 -11.24 0.84 -9.73
CA MET A 155 -11.87 1.26 -8.48
C MET A 155 -11.64 2.74 -8.20
N GLN A 156 -10.47 3.28 -8.57
CA GLN A 156 -10.19 4.73 -8.46
C GLN A 156 -11.14 5.52 -9.37
N LYS A 157 -11.38 5.06 -10.59
CA LYS A 157 -12.34 5.68 -11.51
C LYS A 157 -13.74 5.72 -10.92
N LEU A 158 -14.24 4.60 -10.41
CA LEU A 158 -15.55 4.50 -9.78
C LEU A 158 -15.71 5.51 -8.61
N VAL A 159 -14.69 5.64 -7.78
CA VAL A 159 -14.70 6.61 -6.65
C VAL A 159 -14.73 8.05 -7.15
N ILE A 160 -13.94 8.38 -8.19
CA ILE A 160 -13.90 9.72 -8.78
C ILE A 160 -15.25 10.04 -9.44
N GLU A 161 -15.79 9.13 -10.23
CA GLU A 161 -17.10 9.28 -10.89
C GLU A 161 -18.21 9.54 -9.86
N ASN A 162 -18.25 8.75 -8.78
CA ASN A 162 -19.24 8.97 -7.72
C ASN A 162 -19.01 10.29 -6.96
N LYS A 163 -17.75 10.75 -6.82
CA LYS A 163 -17.46 12.07 -6.21
C LYS A 163 -18.03 13.23 -7.04
N ILE A 164 -18.06 13.06 -8.38
CA ILE A 164 -18.60 14.05 -9.33
C ILE A 164 -20.12 13.94 -9.40
N SER A 165 -20.65 12.74 -9.66
CA SER A 165 -22.08 12.50 -9.86
C SER A 165 -22.90 12.59 -8.58
N LYS A 166 -22.32 12.25 -7.45
CA LYS A 166 -22.96 12.12 -6.13
C LYS A 166 -24.18 11.17 -6.16
N GLU A 167 -24.16 10.23 -7.08
CA GLU A 167 -25.28 9.30 -7.30
C GLU A 167 -25.50 8.36 -6.12
N LYS A 168 -24.36 7.89 -5.51
CA LYS A 168 -24.40 6.98 -4.36
C LYS A 168 -23.91 7.70 -3.11
N ASN A 169 -24.58 7.43 -2.00
CA ASN A 169 -24.07 7.85 -0.70
C ASN A 169 -22.81 7.03 -0.32
N TYR A 170 -22.11 7.45 0.73
CA TYR A 170 -20.83 6.84 1.12
C TYR A 170 -20.96 5.34 1.45
N LYS A 171 -22.06 4.92 2.06
CA LYS A 171 -22.28 3.51 2.43
C LYS A 171 -22.50 2.64 1.19
N GLU A 172 -23.32 3.08 0.27
CA GLU A 172 -23.60 2.38 -1.01
C GLU A 172 -22.32 2.25 -1.83
N LEU A 173 -21.52 3.32 -1.92
CA LEU A 173 -20.23 3.28 -2.61
C LEU A 173 -19.28 2.27 -1.95
N GLN A 174 -19.20 2.24 -0.61
CA GLN A 174 -18.39 1.26 0.10
C GLN A 174 -18.82 -0.18 -0.16
N GLU A 175 -20.13 -0.45 -0.21
CA GLU A 175 -20.66 -1.78 -0.51
C GLU A 175 -20.24 -2.24 -1.90
N ASP A 176 -20.34 -1.38 -2.92
CA ASP A 176 -19.88 -1.66 -4.27
C ASP A 176 -18.36 -1.92 -4.32
N MET A 177 -17.57 -1.08 -3.66
CA MET A 177 -16.13 -1.27 -3.58
C MET A 177 -15.77 -2.63 -2.99
N HIS A 178 -16.43 -3.02 -1.90
CA HIS A 178 -16.15 -4.30 -1.26
C HIS A 178 -16.59 -5.50 -2.10
N LEU A 179 -17.72 -5.39 -2.83
CA LEU A 179 -18.16 -6.40 -3.75
C LEU A 179 -17.18 -6.55 -4.92
N TRP A 180 -16.67 -5.43 -5.43
CA TRP A 180 -15.66 -5.42 -6.48
C TRP A 180 -14.39 -6.14 -6.03
N TYR A 181 -13.82 -5.79 -4.86
CA TYR A 181 -12.64 -6.46 -4.32
C TYR A 181 -12.86 -7.97 -4.11
N ALA A 182 -14.06 -8.35 -3.68
CA ALA A 182 -14.39 -9.76 -3.48
C ALA A 182 -14.41 -10.55 -4.79
N LYS A 183 -14.79 -9.92 -5.90
CA LYS A 183 -14.81 -10.50 -7.26
C LYS A 183 -13.43 -10.47 -7.90
N ASP A 184 -12.73 -9.35 -7.81
CA ASP A 184 -11.40 -9.13 -8.41
C ASP A 184 -10.32 -10.02 -7.78
N ARG A 185 -10.39 -10.25 -6.49
CA ARG A 185 -9.48 -11.14 -5.73
C ARG A 185 -8.01 -10.77 -5.88
N GLY A 186 -7.71 -9.49 -6.06
CA GLY A 186 -6.37 -8.93 -6.19
C GLY A 186 -5.75 -9.08 -7.59
N ILE A 187 -6.50 -9.50 -8.60
CA ILE A 187 -5.98 -9.70 -9.96
C ILE A 187 -5.61 -8.35 -10.60
N THR A 188 -6.47 -7.34 -10.49
CA THR A 188 -6.19 -6.02 -11.08
C THR A 188 -4.96 -5.38 -10.44
N LEU A 189 -4.84 -5.44 -9.11
CA LEU A 189 -3.63 -5.01 -8.39
C LEU A 189 -2.38 -5.67 -8.97
N GLN A 190 -2.42 -6.98 -9.18
CA GLN A 190 -1.28 -7.74 -9.68
C GLN A 190 -0.90 -7.37 -11.11
N ASN A 191 -1.89 -7.14 -11.97
CA ASN A 191 -1.65 -6.66 -13.34
C ASN A 191 -1.02 -5.26 -13.37
N GLU A 192 -1.43 -4.38 -12.46
CA GLU A 192 -0.80 -3.06 -12.31
C GLU A 192 0.66 -3.18 -11.87
N PHE A 193 0.96 -4.10 -10.92
CA PHE A 193 2.35 -4.34 -10.51
C PHE A 193 3.19 -4.91 -11.64
N LEU A 194 2.66 -5.83 -12.46
CA LEU A 194 3.35 -6.31 -13.67
C LEU A 194 3.77 -5.16 -14.58
N ALA A 195 2.90 -4.18 -14.78
CA ALA A 195 3.17 -3.03 -15.64
C ALA A 195 4.23 -2.08 -15.06
N ILE A 196 4.20 -1.81 -13.74
CA ILE A 196 5.07 -0.79 -13.12
C ILE A 196 6.43 -1.32 -12.69
N LEU A 197 6.56 -2.61 -12.35
CA LEU A 197 7.83 -3.19 -11.88
C LEU A 197 8.97 -3.03 -12.90
N GLY A 198 8.67 -3.15 -14.20
CA GLY A 198 9.66 -2.93 -15.25
C GLY A 198 10.31 -1.55 -15.19
N ALA A 199 9.50 -0.51 -15.02
CA ALA A 199 9.97 0.87 -14.93
C ALA A 199 10.76 1.12 -13.62
N TRP A 200 10.38 0.51 -12.52
CA TRP A 200 11.10 0.63 -11.23
C TRP A 200 12.50 0.00 -11.31
N ASN A 201 12.62 -1.11 -12.04
CA ASN A 201 13.91 -1.79 -12.22
C ASN A 201 14.86 -1.03 -13.17
N GLN A 202 14.35 -0.28 -14.15
CA GLN A 202 15.16 0.40 -15.18
C GLN A 202 15.74 1.74 -14.73
N LYS A 203 15.14 2.43 -13.76
CA LYS A 203 15.58 3.77 -13.31
C LYS A 203 17.04 3.86 -12.82
N GLN A 204 17.72 2.74 -12.61
CA GLN A 204 19.13 2.70 -12.18
C GLN A 204 20.15 2.66 -13.33
N GLN A 205 19.72 2.39 -14.58
CA GLN A 205 20.66 2.29 -15.73
C GLN A 205 21.08 3.64 -16.32
N SER A 206 20.59 4.76 -15.82
CA SER A 206 20.79 6.09 -16.42
C SER A 206 21.83 6.98 -15.73
N LEU A 207 22.62 6.48 -14.79
CA LEU A 207 23.78 7.20 -14.30
C LEU A 207 25.04 6.76 -15.07
N PRO A 208 25.64 7.64 -15.90
CA PRO A 208 26.93 7.33 -16.49
C PRO A 208 27.96 7.19 -15.36
N VAL A 209 28.64 6.05 -15.31
CA VAL A 209 29.89 5.93 -14.55
C VAL A 209 30.83 7.01 -15.11
N GLN A 210 31.02 8.10 -14.39
CA GLN A 210 32.10 9.01 -14.67
C GLN A 210 33.37 8.25 -14.33
N ALA A 211 34.04 7.79 -15.38
CA ALA A 211 35.41 7.29 -15.27
C ALA A 211 36.28 8.43 -14.74
N VAL A 212 36.92 8.18 -13.60
CA VAL A 212 38.00 9.01 -13.03
C VAL A 212 39.30 8.75 -13.84
#